data_393c08524aca38e5865ee8d9029673db
#
_entry.id   393c08524aca38e5865ee8d9029673db
#
_cell.length_a   1.000
_cell.length_b   1.000
_cell.length_c   1.000
_cell.angle_alpha   90.00
_cell.angle_beta   90.00
_cell.angle_gamma   90.00
#
_symmetry.space_group_name_H-M   'P 1'
#
loop_
_entity.id
_entity.type
_entity.pdbx_description
1 polymer ?
#
loop_
_entity_poly.entity_id
_entity_poly.type
_entity_poly.pdbx_seq_one_letter_code
_entity_poly.pdbx_strand_id
1 'polypeptide(L)'
;MEQIRKVIYKQERHRRPLGGLKNNEKISVSIYIHESVDCKSLDFVYLNDRYPDQLNRIVMTKSNQNKGGASYICSQEYQTLATNLYNKEHHDCNEYIKYSVELGPLETGLYFYYFQLNYNDGTSKNISKINYLPEITDNLICWQLTVYDADFSTPDWIKGGIIYQIFPDRFKRSPSYTAPRAINEEERTIRNDWGGRPQSGLDTPNYSAKDFFMGNLDGIRESRSYLEGLNVDLVYLNPIVESSENHRYSTADYKNVD
;
A
#
# COMPACT_ATOMS: atom_id res chain seq x y z
N MET A 1 -5.35 -14.02 -31.06
CA MET A 1 -4.39 -12.91 -31.21
C MET A 1 -4.08 -12.42 -29.80
N GLU A 2 -2.86 -12.60 -29.36
CA GLU A 2 -2.41 -12.07 -28.05
C GLU A 2 -2.44 -10.54 -28.10
N GLN A 3 -3.03 -9.93 -27.08
CA GLN A 3 -3.17 -8.49 -27.02
C GLN A 3 -1.87 -7.90 -26.47
N ILE A 4 -1.06 -7.29 -27.33
CA ILE A 4 0.20 -6.64 -26.96
C ILE A 4 -0.08 -5.48 -25.98
N ARG A 5 0.62 -5.47 -24.86
CA ARG A 5 0.57 -4.33 -23.92
C ARG A 5 1.24 -3.11 -24.53
N LYS A 6 0.49 -2.04 -24.69
CA LYS A 6 1.00 -0.78 -25.27
C LYS A 6 1.91 0.00 -24.33
N VAL A 7 1.80 -0.21 -23.02
CA VAL A 7 2.51 0.52 -21.97
C VAL A 7 3.00 -0.40 -20.87
N ILE A 8 4.24 -0.21 -20.42
CA ILE A 8 4.80 -0.88 -19.25
C ILE A 8 5.24 0.18 -18.24
N TYR A 9 4.61 0.18 -17.08
CA TYR A 9 4.97 0.97 -15.92
C TYR A 9 4.56 0.25 -14.64
N LYS A 10 5.50 0.14 -13.71
CA LYS A 10 5.26 -0.29 -12.32
C LYS A 10 6.02 0.65 -11.40
N GLN A 11 5.31 1.28 -10.50
CA GLN A 11 5.88 2.29 -9.59
C GLN A 11 7.09 1.74 -8.82
N GLU A 12 7.00 0.49 -8.35
CA GLU A 12 8.01 -0.18 -7.54
C GLU A 12 9.33 -0.42 -8.29
N ARG A 13 9.30 -0.39 -9.62
CA ARG A 13 10.44 -0.71 -10.49
C ARG A 13 10.95 0.47 -11.28
N HIS A 14 10.04 1.31 -11.71
CA HIS A 14 10.32 2.37 -12.67
C HIS A 14 10.39 3.76 -12.02
N ARG A 15 10.28 3.83 -10.70
CA ARG A 15 10.48 5.05 -9.90
C ARG A 15 11.59 4.83 -8.87
N ARG A 16 12.53 5.78 -8.78
CA ARG A 16 13.59 5.77 -7.77
C ARG A 16 13.73 7.17 -7.15
N PRO A 17 13.80 7.28 -5.81
CA PRO A 17 13.63 6.17 -4.86
C PRO A 17 12.20 5.62 -4.85
N LEU A 18 12.07 4.38 -4.38
CA LEU A 18 10.76 3.79 -4.08
C LEU A 18 10.23 4.36 -2.75
N GLY A 19 8.90 4.48 -2.63
CA GLY A 19 8.28 5.01 -1.41
C GLY A 19 8.24 6.52 -1.37
N GLY A 20 8.38 7.10 -0.18
CA GLY A 20 8.46 8.55 0.00
C GLY A 20 9.79 9.11 -0.50
N LEU A 21 9.76 10.36 -0.92
CA LEU A 21 10.92 11.14 -1.35
C LEU A 21 11.22 12.21 -0.29
N LYS A 22 12.49 12.42 0.04
CA LYS A 22 12.88 13.58 0.83
C LYS A 22 12.81 14.86 0.01
N ASN A 23 12.41 15.95 0.62
CA ASN A 23 12.25 17.23 -0.07
C ASN A 23 13.55 17.82 -0.65
N ASN A 24 14.72 17.29 -0.25
CA ASN A 24 16.03 17.67 -0.79
C ASN A 24 16.59 16.65 -1.81
N GLU A 25 15.84 15.61 -2.15
CA GLU A 25 16.24 14.57 -3.09
C GLU A 25 15.55 14.73 -4.44
N LYS A 26 16.13 14.08 -5.44
CA LYS A 26 15.54 13.96 -6.77
C LYS A 26 14.86 12.62 -6.95
N ILE A 27 13.84 12.59 -7.80
CA ILE A 27 13.15 11.38 -8.22
C ILE A 27 13.42 11.13 -9.70
N SER A 28 13.70 9.89 -10.03
CA SER A 28 13.80 9.41 -11.41
C SER A 28 12.60 8.50 -11.72
N VAL A 29 11.95 8.76 -12.83
CA VAL A 29 10.82 7.96 -13.32
C VAL A 29 11.10 7.52 -14.75
N SER A 30 10.82 6.24 -15.04
CA SER A 30 10.90 5.71 -16.40
C SER A 30 9.65 4.93 -16.75
N ILE A 31 9.28 4.93 -18.03
CA ILE A 31 8.12 4.23 -18.57
C ILE A 31 8.47 3.72 -19.97
N TYR A 32 7.85 2.64 -20.39
CA TYR A 32 8.12 2.02 -21.68
C TYR A 32 6.85 2.02 -22.52
N ILE A 33 6.96 2.49 -23.74
CA ILE A 33 5.87 2.56 -24.72
C ILE A 33 6.21 1.63 -25.88
N HIS A 34 5.28 0.75 -26.25
CA HIS A 34 5.44 -0.14 -27.39
C HIS A 34 5.54 0.68 -28.69
N GLU A 35 6.41 0.29 -29.62
CA GLU A 35 6.67 1.05 -30.86
C GLU A 35 5.47 1.15 -31.80
N SER A 36 4.46 0.26 -31.66
CA SER A 36 3.20 0.37 -32.40
C SER A 36 2.33 1.54 -31.97
N VAL A 37 2.67 2.21 -30.87
CA VAL A 37 1.95 3.40 -30.38
C VAL A 37 2.52 4.62 -31.10
N ASP A 38 1.66 5.39 -31.78
CA ASP A 38 2.02 6.63 -32.44
C ASP A 38 2.37 7.73 -31.39
N CYS A 39 3.56 7.63 -30.80
CA CYS A 39 4.02 8.50 -29.73
C CYS A 39 4.96 9.58 -30.28
N LYS A 40 4.48 10.80 -30.41
CA LYS A 40 5.29 11.99 -30.75
C LYS A 40 6.13 12.41 -29.56
N SER A 41 5.52 12.57 -28.38
CA SER A 41 6.18 12.90 -27.13
C SER A 41 5.39 12.35 -25.95
N LEU A 42 6.07 12.21 -24.82
CA LEU A 42 5.47 11.78 -23.56
C LEU A 42 5.79 12.83 -22.50
N ASP A 43 4.76 13.29 -21.78
CA ASP A 43 4.92 14.25 -20.69
C ASP A 43 4.69 13.54 -19.35
N PHE A 44 5.52 13.82 -18.38
CA PHE A 44 5.26 13.56 -16.98
C PHE A 44 4.49 14.74 -16.41
N VAL A 45 3.26 14.50 -15.98
CA VAL A 45 2.36 15.53 -15.45
C VAL A 45 2.15 15.29 -13.98
N TYR A 46 2.32 16.32 -13.16
CA TYR A 46 2.16 16.20 -11.70
C TYR A 46 1.59 17.47 -11.09
N LEU A 47 0.96 17.29 -9.93
CA LEU A 47 0.45 18.39 -9.11
C LEU A 47 0.70 18.09 -7.63
N ASN A 48 0.80 19.15 -6.82
CA ASN A 48 0.76 19.05 -5.38
C ASN A 48 -0.70 19.15 -4.93
N ASP A 49 -1.16 18.25 -4.05
CA ASP A 49 -2.53 18.21 -3.53
C ASP A 49 -2.96 19.53 -2.85
N ARG A 50 -1.98 20.24 -2.29
CA ARG A 50 -2.21 21.59 -1.71
C ARG A 50 -2.58 22.64 -2.76
N TYR A 51 -2.17 22.42 -4.02
CA TYR A 51 -2.38 23.35 -5.14
C TYR A 51 -2.94 22.60 -6.36
N PRO A 52 -4.18 22.10 -6.29
CA PRO A 52 -4.74 21.18 -7.29
C PRO A 52 -4.91 21.81 -8.69
N ASP A 53 -4.99 23.13 -8.76
CA ASP A 53 -5.10 23.86 -10.04
C ASP A 53 -3.75 24.11 -10.74
N GLN A 54 -2.63 23.79 -10.07
CA GLN A 54 -1.28 24.00 -10.61
C GLN A 54 -0.71 22.70 -11.18
N LEU A 55 -1.04 22.43 -12.44
CA LEU A 55 -0.46 21.31 -13.17
C LEU A 55 0.94 21.65 -13.68
N ASN A 56 1.91 20.83 -13.32
CA ASN A 56 3.27 20.90 -13.82
C ASN A 56 3.49 19.83 -14.88
N ARG A 57 4.22 20.17 -15.94
CA ARG A 57 4.51 19.26 -17.06
C ARG A 57 5.99 19.28 -17.39
N ILE A 58 6.55 18.08 -17.58
CA ILE A 58 7.94 17.91 -18.02
C ILE A 58 7.94 16.91 -19.18
N VAL A 59 8.47 17.32 -20.33
CA VAL A 59 8.64 16.42 -21.45
C VAL A 59 9.68 15.36 -21.09
N MET A 60 9.32 14.10 -21.20
CA MET A 60 10.21 12.99 -20.89
C MET A 60 11.24 12.77 -22.01
N THR A 61 12.46 12.43 -21.61
CA THR A 61 13.54 12.14 -22.55
C THR A 61 13.36 10.73 -23.12
N LYS A 62 13.27 10.66 -24.45
CA LYS A 62 13.29 9.39 -25.20
C LYS A 62 14.71 8.82 -25.21
N SER A 63 14.87 7.58 -24.83
CA SER A 63 16.17 6.91 -24.92
C SER A 63 16.51 6.56 -26.36
N ASN A 64 17.67 7.00 -26.82
CA ASN A 64 18.20 6.62 -28.13
C ASN A 64 18.94 5.26 -28.11
N GLN A 65 19.10 4.66 -26.93
CA GLN A 65 19.73 3.33 -26.81
C GLN A 65 18.71 2.24 -27.11
N ASN A 66 18.81 1.70 -28.32
CA ASN A 66 18.10 0.52 -28.72
C ASN A 66 18.53 -0.70 -27.89
N LYS A 67 17.54 -1.46 -27.38
CA LYS A 67 17.57 -2.91 -27.32
C LYS A 67 18.28 -3.63 -26.16
N GLY A 68 18.82 -2.98 -25.15
CA GLY A 68 19.51 -3.72 -24.07
C GLY A 68 18.82 -3.72 -22.70
N GLY A 69 18.12 -2.65 -22.34
CA GLY A 69 17.52 -2.48 -20.99
C GLY A 69 16.14 -3.12 -20.82
N ALA A 70 15.36 -3.19 -21.87
CA ALA A 70 14.02 -3.77 -21.84
C ALA A 70 14.07 -5.32 -21.73
N SER A 71 15.08 -5.96 -22.30
CA SER A 71 15.26 -7.41 -22.27
C SER A 71 15.41 -7.97 -20.85
N TYR A 72 16.14 -7.29 -19.97
CA TYR A 72 16.32 -7.71 -18.57
C TYR A 72 15.03 -7.57 -17.75
N ILE A 73 14.25 -6.53 -18.02
CA ILE A 73 12.99 -6.26 -17.35
C ILE A 73 11.90 -7.27 -17.72
N CYS A 74 11.83 -7.68 -18.99
CA CYS A 74 10.84 -8.65 -19.46
C CYS A 74 11.15 -10.08 -19.04
N SER A 75 12.42 -10.51 -19.03
CA SER A 75 12.75 -11.93 -18.89
C SER A 75 12.66 -12.48 -17.46
N GLN A 76 12.99 -11.71 -16.44
CA GLN A 76 12.98 -12.19 -15.06
C GLN A 76 11.73 -11.83 -14.26
N GLU A 77 11.06 -10.77 -14.61
CA GLU A 77 10.04 -10.18 -13.76
C GLU A 77 8.61 -10.59 -14.11
N TYR A 78 8.35 -10.89 -15.37
CA TYR A 78 7.07 -11.43 -15.78
C TYR A 78 6.92 -12.92 -15.46
N GLN A 79 8.01 -13.68 -15.38
CA GLN A 79 7.95 -15.10 -15.03
C GLN A 79 7.58 -15.36 -13.57
N THR A 80 7.91 -14.49 -12.64
CA THR A 80 7.70 -14.73 -11.19
C THR A 80 6.32 -14.26 -10.68
N LEU A 81 5.72 -13.24 -11.30
CA LEU A 81 4.40 -12.71 -10.89
C LEU A 81 3.25 -13.13 -11.83
N ALA A 82 3.57 -13.53 -13.05
CA ALA A 82 2.58 -13.90 -14.05
C ALA A 82 2.07 -15.34 -13.94
N THR A 83 2.66 -16.18 -13.08
CA THR A 83 2.25 -17.58 -12.94
C THR A 83 0.86 -17.76 -12.34
N ASN A 84 0.30 -16.77 -11.67
CA ASN A 84 -1.01 -16.92 -11.02
C ASN A 84 -2.10 -15.89 -11.41
N LEU A 85 -1.80 -14.83 -12.18
CA LEU A 85 -2.79 -13.79 -12.48
C LEU A 85 -2.83 -13.29 -13.93
N TYR A 86 -1.88 -13.69 -14.80
CA TYR A 86 -1.85 -13.24 -16.19
C TYR A 86 -1.44 -14.37 -17.12
N ASN A 87 -2.19 -14.56 -18.19
CA ASN A 87 -1.84 -15.43 -19.30
C ASN A 87 -0.41 -15.13 -19.80
N LYS A 88 0.32 -16.17 -20.23
CA LYS A 88 1.67 -16.08 -20.82
C LYS A 88 1.65 -15.19 -22.06
N GLU A 89 1.79 -13.90 -21.87
CA GLU A 89 2.06 -12.97 -22.97
C GLU A 89 3.58 -12.93 -23.17
N HIS A 90 4.07 -13.53 -24.24
CA HIS A 90 5.44 -13.34 -24.72
C HIS A 90 5.56 -11.94 -25.31
N HIS A 91 6.22 -11.02 -24.61
CA HIS A 91 6.56 -9.71 -25.15
C HIS A 91 8.00 -9.73 -25.65
N ASP A 92 8.22 -9.41 -26.92
CA ASP A 92 9.56 -9.05 -27.39
C ASP A 92 9.94 -7.69 -26.84
N CYS A 93 10.88 -7.68 -25.90
CA CYS A 93 11.30 -6.47 -25.19
C CYS A 93 12.05 -5.48 -26.07
N ASN A 94 12.40 -5.86 -27.29
CA ASN A 94 13.04 -4.99 -28.26
C ASN A 94 12.05 -4.00 -28.91
N GLU A 95 10.75 -4.20 -28.74
CA GLU A 95 9.69 -3.38 -29.34
C GLU A 95 9.25 -2.21 -28.43
N TYR A 96 9.91 -1.99 -27.28
CA TYR A 96 9.57 -0.92 -26.37
C TYR A 96 10.61 0.20 -26.35
N ILE A 97 10.11 1.42 -26.39
CA ILE A 97 10.90 2.65 -26.27
C ILE A 97 10.82 3.14 -24.83
N LYS A 98 11.98 3.34 -24.21
CA LYS A 98 12.07 3.92 -22.87
C LYS A 98 11.97 5.42 -22.91
N TYR A 99 11.12 5.97 -22.05
CA TYR A 99 11.07 7.39 -21.72
C TYR A 99 11.44 7.59 -20.25
N SER A 100 12.19 8.63 -19.93
CA SER A 100 12.63 8.92 -18.58
C SER A 100 12.57 10.40 -18.25
N VAL A 101 12.39 10.70 -16.97
CA VAL A 101 12.43 12.03 -16.40
C VAL A 101 13.12 12.00 -15.05
N GLU A 102 13.82 13.06 -14.72
CA GLU A 102 14.32 13.35 -13.37
C GLU A 102 13.75 14.69 -12.94
N LEU A 103 13.23 14.77 -11.74
CA LEU A 103 12.69 16.00 -11.17
C LEU A 103 13.00 16.11 -9.69
N GLY A 104 12.85 17.31 -9.16
CA GLY A 104 13.15 17.66 -7.78
C GLY A 104 14.41 18.52 -7.66
N PRO A 105 14.68 19.01 -6.46
CA PRO A 105 13.90 18.86 -5.23
C PRO A 105 12.46 19.35 -5.33
N LEU A 106 11.54 18.75 -4.57
CA LEU A 106 10.14 19.13 -4.47
C LEU A 106 9.81 19.60 -3.05
N GLU A 107 8.85 20.50 -2.90
CA GLU A 107 8.35 20.89 -1.59
C GLU A 107 7.68 19.70 -0.87
N THR A 108 7.71 19.73 0.46
CA THR A 108 6.99 18.74 1.29
C THR A 108 5.49 18.75 0.96
N GLY A 109 4.92 17.58 0.72
CA GLY A 109 3.51 17.44 0.39
C GLY A 109 3.14 16.11 -0.25
N LEU A 110 1.88 16.00 -0.57
CA LEU A 110 1.33 14.90 -1.32
C LEU A 110 1.22 15.31 -2.78
N TYR A 111 1.79 14.51 -3.66
CA TYR A 111 1.75 14.74 -5.10
C TYR A 111 1.00 13.63 -5.79
N PHE A 112 0.30 13.99 -6.86
CA PHE A 112 -0.32 13.07 -7.79
C PHE A 112 0.29 13.27 -9.17
N TYR A 113 0.53 12.18 -9.90
CA TYR A 113 1.11 12.23 -11.23
C TYR A 113 0.51 11.19 -12.17
N TYR A 114 0.61 11.48 -13.44
CA TYR A 114 0.25 10.61 -14.55
C TYR A 114 1.15 10.94 -15.75
N PHE A 115 1.01 10.19 -16.83
CA PHE A 115 1.73 10.50 -18.06
C PHE A 115 0.73 10.95 -19.13
N GLN A 116 1.11 11.91 -19.96
CA GLN A 116 0.33 12.35 -21.10
C GLN A 116 1.04 11.96 -22.38
N LEU A 117 0.41 11.10 -23.16
CA LEU A 117 0.85 10.66 -24.47
C LEU A 117 0.35 11.66 -25.51
N ASN A 118 1.27 12.27 -26.25
CA ASN A 118 0.95 13.19 -27.34
C ASN A 118 1.18 12.48 -28.67
N TYR A 119 0.19 12.48 -29.55
CA TYR A 119 0.21 11.85 -30.85
C TYR A 119 0.71 12.80 -31.94
N ASN A 120 1.11 12.24 -33.11
CA ASN A 120 1.56 13.05 -34.25
C ASN A 120 0.43 13.85 -34.91
N ASP A 121 -0.82 13.42 -34.76
CA ASP A 121 -2.02 14.13 -35.24
C ASP A 121 -2.41 15.35 -34.37
N GLY A 122 -1.67 15.60 -33.28
CA GLY A 122 -1.91 16.70 -32.35
C GLY A 122 -2.90 16.38 -31.23
N THR A 123 -3.47 15.20 -31.21
CA THR A 123 -4.32 14.74 -30.09
C THR A 123 -3.47 14.22 -28.92
N SER A 124 -4.07 14.07 -27.76
CA SER A 124 -3.39 13.48 -26.60
C SER A 124 -4.31 12.58 -25.79
N LYS A 125 -3.73 11.60 -25.08
CA LYS A 125 -4.41 10.75 -24.11
C LYS A 125 -3.58 10.61 -22.86
N ASN A 126 -4.27 10.29 -21.74
CA ASN A 126 -3.61 10.00 -20.49
C ASN A 126 -3.12 8.56 -20.47
N ILE A 127 -2.01 8.31 -19.80
CA ILE A 127 -1.65 7.00 -19.30
C ILE A 127 -1.88 7.06 -17.79
N SER A 128 -2.88 6.32 -17.34
CA SER A 128 -3.43 6.35 -15.99
C SER A 128 -3.37 4.99 -15.31
N LYS A 129 -3.53 4.98 -13.98
CA LYS A 129 -3.51 3.76 -13.17
C LYS A 129 -4.90 3.13 -13.12
N ILE A 130 -5.21 2.23 -14.05
CA ILE A 130 -6.47 1.50 -14.07
C ILE A 130 -6.25 0.10 -13.48
N ASN A 131 -7.00 -0.26 -12.45
CA ASN A 131 -6.87 -1.56 -11.78
C ASN A 131 -5.41 -1.96 -11.49
N TYR A 132 -4.61 -0.99 -10.99
CA TYR A 132 -3.17 -1.11 -10.70
C TYR A 132 -2.26 -1.25 -11.94
N LEU A 133 -2.79 -1.16 -13.15
CA LEU A 133 -2.04 -1.24 -14.40
C LEU A 133 -2.00 0.11 -15.12
N PRO A 134 -0.94 0.38 -15.92
CA PRO A 134 -0.91 1.54 -16.79
C PRO A 134 -1.78 1.28 -18.04
N GLU A 135 -2.70 2.17 -18.32
CA GLU A 135 -3.53 2.11 -19.52
C GLU A 135 -3.60 3.47 -20.23
N ILE A 136 -3.63 3.44 -21.57
CA ILE A 136 -3.90 4.64 -22.39
C ILE A 136 -5.41 4.85 -22.39
N THR A 137 -5.86 5.96 -21.82
CA THR A 137 -7.29 6.23 -21.56
C THR A 137 -7.59 7.72 -21.50
N ASP A 138 -8.85 8.07 -21.62
CA ASP A 138 -9.33 9.44 -21.36
C ASP A 138 -9.62 9.67 -19.87
N ASN A 139 -9.72 8.61 -19.08
CA ASN A 139 -9.88 8.69 -17.63
C ASN A 139 -8.58 9.14 -16.96
N LEU A 140 -8.74 9.86 -15.84
CA LEU A 140 -7.60 10.32 -15.06
C LEU A 140 -7.60 9.67 -13.67
N ILE A 141 -6.74 8.68 -13.48
CA ILE A 141 -6.44 8.07 -12.18
C ILE A 141 -4.93 8.12 -11.98
N CYS A 142 -4.51 8.92 -11.02
CA CYS A 142 -3.10 9.24 -10.80
C CYS A 142 -2.38 8.20 -9.93
N TRP A 143 -1.06 8.13 -10.08
CA TRP A 143 -0.17 7.57 -9.06
C TRP A 143 0.14 8.63 -8.01
N GLN A 144 0.47 8.18 -6.82
CA GLN A 144 0.80 9.03 -5.68
C GLN A 144 2.31 9.07 -5.43
N LEU A 145 2.81 10.23 -5.04
CA LEU A 145 4.15 10.45 -4.52
C LEU A 145 4.06 11.30 -3.25
N THR A 146 4.55 10.77 -2.14
CA THR A 146 4.69 11.52 -0.89
C THR A 146 6.08 12.13 -0.81
N VAL A 147 6.15 13.44 -0.62
CA VAL A 147 7.39 14.16 -0.34
C VAL A 147 7.38 14.60 1.12
N TYR A 148 8.39 14.17 1.89
CA TYR A 148 8.50 14.46 3.30
C TYR A 148 9.75 15.28 3.63
N ASP A 149 9.76 15.90 4.81
CA ASP A 149 10.85 16.72 5.28
C ASP A 149 12.14 15.88 5.39
N ALA A 150 13.23 16.40 4.85
CA ALA A 150 14.53 15.73 4.91
C ALA A 150 15.05 15.49 6.33
N ASP A 151 14.65 16.37 7.27
CA ASP A 151 15.00 16.27 8.68
C ASP A 151 14.09 15.29 9.45
N PHE A 152 13.00 14.81 8.84
CA PHE A 152 12.16 13.79 9.44
C PHE A 152 12.92 12.48 9.63
N SER A 153 12.95 12.00 10.85
CA SER A 153 13.55 10.72 11.20
C SER A 153 12.64 9.89 12.10
N THR A 154 12.67 8.60 11.92
CA THR A 154 12.02 7.64 12.82
C THR A 154 13.06 7.07 13.79
N PRO A 155 12.66 6.64 15.01
CA PRO A 155 13.59 6.04 15.97
C PRO A 155 14.33 4.84 15.37
N ASP A 156 15.64 4.81 15.55
CA ASP A 156 16.48 3.76 14.93
C ASP A 156 16.24 2.38 15.53
N TRP A 157 15.83 2.32 16.82
CA TRP A 157 15.61 1.06 17.52
C TRP A 157 14.49 0.19 16.93
N ILE A 158 13.53 0.81 16.18
CA ILE A 158 12.44 0.04 15.56
C ILE A 158 12.68 -0.26 14.07
N LYS A 159 13.71 0.36 13.46
CA LYS A 159 14.02 0.14 12.05
C LYS A 159 14.47 -1.30 11.81
N GLY A 160 13.70 -2.04 11.02
CA GLY A 160 13.92 -3.47 10.78
C GLY A 160 13.45 -4.38 11.92
N GLY A 161 12.82 -3.81 12.96
CA GLY A 161 12.25 -4.53 14.08
C GLY A 161 10.93 -5.24 13.76
N ILE A 162 10.52 -6.11 14.68
CA ILE A 162 9.28 -6.88 14.60
C ILE A 162 8.21 -6.20 15.47
N ILE A 163 7.13 -5.75 14.84
CA ILE A 163 5.94 -5.24 15.52
C ILE A 163 4.91 -6.36 15.57
N TYR A 164 4.50 -6.76 16.76
CA TYR A 164 3.50 -7.80 16.97
C TYR A 164 2.17 -7.18 17.40
N GLN A 165 1.17 -7.25 16.53
CA GLN A 165 -0.17 -6.76 16.86
C GLN A 165 -0.95 -7.78 17.65
N ILE A 166 -1.57 -7.36 18.77
CA ILE A 166 -2.41 -8.19 19.62
C ILE A 166 -3.84 -7.68 19.63
N PHE A 167 -4.78 -8.57 19.36
CA PHE A 167 -6.19 -8.41 19.68
C PHE A 167 -6.43 -9.00 21.09
N PRO A 168 -6.53 -8.20 22.15
CA PRO A 168 -6.50 -8.68 23.54
C PRO A 168 -7.53 -9.77 23.83
N ASP A 169 -8.77 -9.58 23.41
CA ASP A 169 -9.87 -10.55 23.62
C ASP A 169 -9.55 -11.95 23.09
N ARG A 170 -8.71 -12.05 22.04
CA ARG A 170 -8.43 -13.29 21.30
C ARG A 170 -7.04 -13.86 21.56
N PHE A 171 -6.21 -13.23 22.40
CA PHE A 171 -4.82 -13.63 22.55
C PHE A 171 -4.60 -14.64 23.67
N LYS A 172 -4.94 -14.28 24.92
CA LYS A 172 -4.84 -15.19 26.08
C LYS A 172 -5.70 -14.70 27.24
N ARG A 173 -6.46 -15.63 27.86
CA ARG A 173 -7.13 -15.40 29.12
C ARG A 173 -6.22 -15.83 30.28
N SER A 174 -5.91 -14.92 31.21
CA SER A 174 -5.21 -15.29 32.44
C SER A 174 -6.09 -16.14 33.33
N PRO A 175 -5.52 -17.12 34.09
CA PRO A 175 -6.24 -17.82 35.16
C PRO A 175 -6.73 -16.88 36.26
N SER A 176 -6.09 -15.73 36.46
CA SER A 176 -6.48 -14.69 37.41
C SER A 176 -7.61 -13.80 36.92
N TYR A 177 -8.28 -14.17 35.83
CA TYR A 177 -9.37 -13.43 35.24
C TYR A 177 -10.46 -13.11 36.26
N THR A 178 -10.78 -11.85 36.40
CA THR A 178 -12.00 -11.35 37.02
C THR A 178 -12.92 -10.78 35.97
N ALA A 179 -14.21 -11.03 36.05
CA ALA A 179 -15.16 -10.50 35.09
C ALA A 179 -15.01 -8.97 34.98
N PRO A 180 -14.92 -8.41 33.79
CA PRO A 180 -14.78 -6.96 33.62
C PRO A 180 -16.03 -6.28 34.15
N ARG A 181 -15.84 -5.06 34.65
CA ARG A 181 -16.93 -4.13 34.88
C ARG A 181 -17.26 -3.47 33.55
N ALA A 182 -18.08 -4.12 32.72
CA ALA A 182 -18.39 -3.62 31.41
C ALA A 182 -19.66 -2.77 31.38
N ILE A 183 -19.65 -1.75 30.52
CA ILE A 183 -20.88 -1.12 30.04
C ILE A 183 -21.63 -2.17 29.22
N ASN A 184 -22.92 -2.41 29.54
CA ASN A 184 -23.80 -3.36 28.86
C ASN A 184 -23.31 -4.81 28.86
N GLU A 185 -22.91 -5.35 30.01
CA GLU A 185 -22.53 -6.78 30.16
C GLU A 185 -23.63 -7.74 29.67
N GLU A 186 -24.88 -7.38 29.83
CA GLU A 186 -26.04 -8.17 29.38
C GLU A 186 -26.07 -8.43 27.87
N GLU A 187 -25.39 -7.60 27.09
CA GLU A 187 -25.32 -7.75 25.64
C GLU A 187 -24.10 -8.59 25.17
N ARG A 188 -23.17 -8.94 26.06
CA ARG A 188 -21.97 -9.71 25.72
C ARG A 188 -22.24 -11.20 25.73
N THR A 189 -21.86 -11.87 24.65
CA THR A 189 -21.85 -13.35 24.59
C THR A 189 -20.48 -13.85 25.01
N ILE A 190 -20.37 -14.33 26.25
CA ILE A 190 -19.10 -14.88 26.76
C ILE A 190 -18.88 -16.28 26.20
N ARG A 191 -17.74 -16.46 25.54
CA ARG A 191 -17.31 -17.72 24.95
C ARG A 191 -16.45 -18.50 25.96
N ASN A 192 -16.84 -19.71 26.25
CA ASN A 192 -16.10 -20.63 27.16
C ASN A 192 -15.28 -21.68 26.39
N ASP A 193 -15.46 -21.73 25.08
CA ASP A 193 -14.75 -22.60 24.13
C ASP A 193 -13.50 -21.90 23.58
N TRP A 194 -12.51 -21.64 24.44
CA TRP A 194 -11.25 -21.02 23.99
C TRP A 194 -10.62 -21.81 22.85
N GLY A 195 -10.31 -21.13 21.72
CA GLY A 195 -9.88 -21.78 20.49
C GLY A 195 -11.03 -22.19 19.56
N GLY A 196 -12.29 -22.01 19.96
CA GLY A 196 -13.44 -22.15 19.09
C GLY A 196 -13.47 -21.11 17.97
N ARG A 197 -14.25 -21.38 16.92
CA ARG A 197 -14.40 -20.44 15.79
C ARG A 197 -15.14 -19.17 16.25
N PRO A 198 -14.57 -17.97 16.08
CA PRO A 198 -15.28 -16.72 16.33
C PRO A 198 -16.51 -16.57 15.42
N GLN A 199 -17.51 -15.84 15.89
CA GLN A 199 -18.60 -15.41 15.03
C GLN A 199 -18.06 -14.42 13.94
N SER A 200 -18.68 -14.44 12.79
CA SER A 200 -18.32 -13.54 11.71
C SER A 200 -19.58 -13.01 11.00
N GLY A 201 -19.48 -11.84 10.38
CA GLY A 201 -20.57 -11.27 9.58
C GLY A 201 -20.93 -12.13 8.36
N LEU A 202 -20.08 -13.09 7.96
CA LEU A 202 -20.38 -14.01 6.86
C LEU A 202 -21.31 -15.15 7.29
N ASP A 203 -21.20 -15.60 8.56
CA ASP A 203 -21.90 -16.78 9.05
C ASP A 203 -23.08 -16.43 10.00
N THR A 204 -23.08 -15.22 10.55
CA THR A 204 -24.02 -14.80 11.59
C THR A 204 -24.83 -13.63 11.11
N PRO A 205 -26.14 -13.79 10.85
CA PRO A 205 -27.03 -12.66 10.55
C PRO A 205 -26.97 -11.63 11.68
N ASN A 206 -26.89 -10.35 11.31
CA ASN A 206 -26.82 -9.23 12.26
C ASN A 206 -25.62 -9.32 13.24
N TYR A 207 -24.47 -9.81 12.77
CA TYR A 207 -23.25 -9.86 13.58
C TYR A 207 -22.91 -8.47 14.14
N SER A 208 -22.67 -8.40 15.45
CA SER A 208 -22.44 -7.15 16.18
C SER A 208 -21.12 -7.14 16.97
N ALA A 209 -20.19 -8.07 16.72
CA ALA A 209 -18.91 -8.20 17.42
C ALA A 209 -19.02 -8.30 18.94
N LYS A 210 -20.07 -8.98 19.43
CA LYS A 210 -20.37 -9.14 20.87
C LYS A 210 -20.01 -10.51 21.45
N ASP A 211 -19.31 -11.36 20.68
CA ASP A 211 -18.76 -12.62 21.14
C ASP A 211 -17.36 -12.42 21.74
N PHE A 212 -17.23 -12.58 23.05
CA PHE A 212 -16.01 -12.33 23.81
C PHE A 212 -15.37 -13.64 24.26
N PHE A 213 -14.07 -13.83 23.99
CA PHE A 213 -13.27 -14.94 24.56
C PHE A 213 -12.56 -14.51 25.84
N MET A 214 -12.62 -13.25 26.19
CA MET A 214 -12.12 -12.72 27.47
C MET A 214 -10.62 -12.83 27.66
N GLY A 215 -9.84 -12.81 26.58
CA GLY A 215 -8.42 -12.53 26.67
C GLY A 215 -8.20 -11.13 27.29
N ASN A 216 -7.15 -10.96 28.07
CA ASN A 216 -6.94 -9.78 28.89
C ASN A 216 -5.48 -9.36 28.99
N LEU A 217 -5.22 -8.19 29.57
CA LEU A 217 -3.88 -7.64 29.71
C LEU A 217 -2.95 -8.51 30.56
N ASP A 218 -3.49 -9.19 31.59
CA ASP A 218 -2.71 -10.13 32.39
C ASP A 218 -2.27 -11.33 31.54
N GLY A 219 -3.13 -11.88 30.68
CA GLY A 219 -2.77 -12.91 29.72
C GLY A 219 -1.65 -12.48 28.77
N ILE A 220 -1.68 -11.23 28.33
CA ILE A 220 -0.59 -10.67 27.51
C ILE A 220 0.70 -10.60 28.31
N ARG A 221 0.66 -10.07 29.53
CA ARG A 221 1.81 -10.00 30.45
C ARG A 221 2.43 -11.37 30.72
N GLU A 222 1.61 -12.36 30.97
CA GLU A 222 2.04 -13.77 31.21
C GLU A 222 2.66 -14.40 29.94
N SER A 223 2.39 -13.86 28.78
CA SER A 223 2.95 -14.33 27.49
C SER A 223 4.26 -13.65 27.10
N ARG A 224 4.87 -12.91 28.03
CA ARG A 224 6.13 -12.16 27.76
C ARG A 224 7.22 -13.07 27.17
N SER A 225 7.49 -14.21 27.77
CA SER A 225 8.54 -15.12 27.29
C SER A 225 8.29 -15.65 25.88
N TYR A 226 7.01 -15.83 25.50
CA TYR A 226 6.62 -16.20 24.15
C TYR A 226 6.96 -15.07 23.14
N LEU A 227 6.61 -13.83 23.47
CA LEU A 227 6.88 -12.67 22.64
C LEU A 227 8.39 -12.40 22.52
N GLU A 228 9.14 -12.52 23.62
CA GLU A 228 10.60 -12.43 23.62
C GLU A 228 11.24 -13.54 22.75
N GLY A 229 10.72 -14.76 22.80
CA GLY A 229 11.17 -15.89 21.97
C GLY A 229 10.92 -15.67 20.46
N LEU A 230 9.99 -14.79 20.10
CA LEU A 230 9.76 -14.35 18.72
C LEU A 230 10.60 -13.13 18.30
N ASN A 231 11.46 -12.62 19.19
CA ASN A 231 12.22 -11.39 18.99
C ASN A 231 11.33 -10.17 18.66
N VAL A 232 10.22 -10.03 19.37
CA VAL A 232 9.30 -8.89 19.19
C VAL A 232 9.90 -7.66 19.84
N ASP A 233 10.07 -6.58 19.05
CA ASP A 233 10.61 -5.30 19.53
C ASP A 233 9.52 -4.37 20.05
N LEU A 234 8.30 -4.47 19.49
CA LEU A 234 7.18 -3.64 19.88
C LEU A 234 5.87 -4.41 19.83
N VAL A 235 5.07 -4.28 20.88
CA VAL A 235 3.70 -4.78 20.93
C VAL A 235 2.74 -3.64 20.61
N TYR A 236 1.91 -3.84 19.58
CA TYR A 236 0.80 -2.97 19.24
C TYR A 236 -0.51 -3.60 19.71
N LEU A 237 -1.19 -2.99 20.65
CA LEU A 237 -2.48 -3.47 21.14
C LEU A 237 -3.63 -2.86 20.33
N ASN A 238 -4.59 -3.70 19.88
CA ASN A 238 -5.90 -3.18 19.55
C ASN A 238 -6.48 -2.44 20.76
N PRO A 239 -7.49 -1.57 20.59
CA PRO A 239 -8.01 -0.77 21.70
C PRO A 239 -8.32 -1.62 22.95
N ILE A 240 -7.97 -1.07 24.13
CA ILE A 240 -8.13 -1.71 25.44
C ILE A 240 -9.13 -0.98 26.33
N VAL A 241 -9.69 0.10 25.84
CA VAL A 241 -10.62 0.97 26.56
C VAL A 241 -12.05 0.44 26.49
N GLU A 242 -12.90 0.91 27.39
CA GLU A 242 -14.27 0.44 27.55
C GLU A 242 -15.10 0.55 26.25
N SER A 243 -15.75 -0.55 25.86
CA SER A 243 -16.56 -0.65 24.66
C SER A 243 -17.58 -1.78 24.77
N SER A 244 -18.70 -1.68 24.06
CA SER A 244 -19.68 -2.76 23.94
C SER A 244 -19.24 -3.90 23.02
N GLU A 245 -18.17 -3.70 22.20
CA GLU A 245 -17.71 -4.64 21.19
C GLU A 245 -16.34 -5.22 21.51
N ASN A 246 -16.11 -6.47 21.10
CA ASN A 246 -14.89 -7.20 21.41
C ASN A 246 -13.60 -6.56 20.86
N HIS A 247 -13.68 -5.84 19.73
CA HIS A 247 -12.54 -5.14 19.13
C HIS A 247 -12.24 -3.77 19.75
N ARG A 248 -13.13 -3.24 20.53
CA ARG A 248 -13.05 -1.97 21.30
C ARG A 248 -12.75 -0.70 20.49
N TYR A 249 -12.88 -0.75 19.17
CA TYR A 249 -12.75 0.45 18.33
C TYR A 249 -13.94 1.41 18.51
N SER A 250 -15.12 0.92 18.91
CA SER A 250 -16.29 1.72 19.28
C SER A 250 -16.19 2.17 20.74
N THR A 251 -15.19 2.96 21.06
CA THR A 251 -14.86 3.37 22.42
C THR A 251 -16.00 4.13 23.09
N ALA A 252 -16.46 3.66 24.24
CA ALA A 252 -17.47 4.30 25.08
C ALA A 252 -16.81 5.25 26.12
N ASP A 253 -15.67 4.85 26.68
CA ASP A 253 -14.91 5.68 27.64
C ASP A 253 -13.41 5.47 27.46
N TYR A 254 -12.68 6.54 27.15
CA TYR A 254 -11.22 6.54 27.03
C TYR A 254 -10.46 6.54 28.34
N LYS A 255 -11.15 6.74 29.48
CA LYS A 255 -10.51 6.84 30.80
C LYS A 255 -10.46 5.51 31.54
N ASN A 256 -11.27 4.55 31.12
CA ASN A 256 -11.35 3.23 31.73
C ASN A 256 -10.85 2.15 30.77
N VAL A 257 -10.10 1.22 31.33
CA VAL A 257 -9.70 -0.02 30.65
C VAL A 257 -10.79 -1.05 30.87
N ASP A 258 -11.17 -1.75 29.79
CA ASP A 258 -12.20 -2.80 29.83
C ASP A 258 -11.62 -4.18 30.16
#